data_54e3a4ba6733c7b261551e861d7644c1
#
_entry.id   54e3a4ba6733c7b261551e861d7644c1
#
_cell.length_a   1.000
_cell.length_b   1.000
_cell.length_c   1.000
_cell.angle_alpha   90.00
_cell.angle_beta   90.00
_cell.angle_gamma   90.00
#
_symmetry.space_group_name_H-M   'P 1'
#
loop_
_entity.id
_entity.type
_entity.pdbx_description
1 polymer ?
#
loop_
_entity_poly.entity_id
_entity_poly.type
_entity_poly.pdbx_seq_one_letter_code
_entity_poly.pdbx_strand_id
1 'polypeptide(L)'
;SVKKLRSAFLEHSVLFFRDQNLSIDEQKIFGKYFGDLHIHPARDRNGIEGHPEILYINAGPDTSRVNGDDWHSDVSCDQEPPMGSILRIFETPNNGGDTLFSSMYAAYEALSEPMKRFLVHFGCKVNTIPVI
;
A
#
# COMPACT_ATOMS: atom_id res chain seq x y z
N SER A 1 -2.35 14.41 15.86
CA SER A 1 -2.65 15.28 14.71
C SER A 1 -2.15 14.65 13.42
N VAL A 2 -2.75 14.98 12.30
CA VAL A 2 -2.36 14.52 10.95
C VAL A 2 -0.86 14.75 10.69
N LYS A 3 -0.32 15.90 11.10
CA LYS A 3 1.11 16.19 10.94
C LYS A 3 2.02 15.16 11.64
N LYS A 4 1.66 14.70 12.85
CA LYS A 4 2.42 13.66 13.56
C LYS A 4 2.32 12.31 12.86
N LEU A 5 1.13 11.95 12.37
CA LEU A 5 0.93 10.72 11.60
C LEU A 5 1.75 10.73 10.31
N ARG A 6 1.71 11.84 9.58
CA ARG A 6 2.51 11.99 8.35
C ARG A 6 4.02 11.87 8.62
N SER A 7 4.53 12.48 9.70
CA SER A 7 5.94 12.35 10.08
C SER A 7 6.30 10.92 10.42
N ALA A 8 5.50 10.24 11.24
CA ALA A 8 5.72 8.84 11.58
C ALA A 8 5.67 7.92 10.35
N PHE A 9 4.73 8.18 9.43
CA PHE A 9 4.62 7.42 8.20
C PHE A 9 5.85 7.56 7.30
N LEU A 10 6.36 8.77 7.16
CA LEU A 10 7.60 9.02 6.38
C LEU A 10 8.83 8.41 7.06
N GLU A 11 8.85 8.33 8.38
CA GLU A 11 9.96 7.75 9.15
C GLU A 11 9.95 6.21 9.11
N HIS A 12 8.77 5.62 9.32
CA HIS A 12 8.64 4.17 9.50
C HIS A 12 8.15 3.42 8.26
N SER A 13 7.64 4.12 7.24
CA SER A 13 7.05 3.59 6.00
C SER A 13 5.80 2.74 6.18
N VAL A 14 5.54 2.20 7.36
CA VAL A 14 4.34 1.43 7.71
C VAL A 14 3.86 1.84 9.09
N LEU A 15 2.55 2.04 9.24
CA LEU A 15 1.91 2.31 10.52
C LEU A 15 0.80 1.30 10.76
N PHE A 16 0.74 0.75 11.97
CA PHE A 16 -0.30 -0.20 12.38
C PHE A 16 -1.25 0.43 13.38
N PHE A 17 -2.54 0.38 13.07
CA PHE A 17 -3.61 0.83 13.93
C PHE A 17 -4.44 -0.37 14.34
N ARG A 18 -4.32 -0.79 15.60
CA ARG A 18 -5.09 -1.91 16.14
C ARG A 18 -6.48 -1.45 16.57
N ASP A 19 -7.44 -2.40 16.55
CA ASP A 19 -8.79 -2.23 17.11
C ASP A 19 -9.57 -1.03 16.53
N GLN A 20 -9.37 -0.75 15.23
CA GLN A 20 -10.06 0.32 14.52
C GLN A 20 -11.27 -0.24 13.77
N ASN A 21 -12.47 0.08 14.25
CA ASN A 21 -13.70 -0.28 13.56
C ASN A 21 -14.22 0.94 12.75
N LEU A 22 -13.63 1.14 11.58
CA LEU A 22 -14.02 2.22 10.67
C LEU A 22 -15.09 1.75 9.68
N SER A 23 -16.02 2.61 9.34
CA SER A 23 -16.82 2.46 8.11
C SER A 23 -15.97 2.76 6.87
N ILE A 24 -16.50 2.43 5.70
CA ILE A 24 -15.85 2.78 4.41
C ILE A 24 -15.68 4.30 4.30
N ASP A 25 -16.70 5.07 4.68
CA ASP A 25 -16.63 6.52 4.59
C ASP A 25 -15.60 7.12 5.54
N GLU A 26 -15.49 6.61 6.76
CA GLU A 26 -14.46 7.02 7.72
C GLU A 26 -13.06 6.68 7.23
N GLN A 27 -12.87 5.50 6.61
CA GLN A 27 -11.60 5.15 5.96
C GLN A 27 -11.25 6.13 4.84
N LYS A 28 -12.21 6.51 4.00
CA LYS A 28 -12.04 7.52 2.93
C LYS A 28 -11.70 8.90 3.50
N ILE A 29 -12.40 9.33 4.56
CA ILE A 29 -12.11 10.59 5.26
C ILE A 29 -10.68 10.57 5.81
N PHE A 30 -10.27 9.46 6.41
CA PHE A 30 -8.90 9.30 6.91
C PHE A 30 -7.87 9.39 5.78
N GLY A 31 -8.12 8.72 4.65
CA GLY A 31 -7.24 8.77 3.48
C GLY A 31 -7.06 10.18 2.93
N LYS A 32 -8.13 10.98 2.89
CA LYS A 32 -8.10 12.37 2.42
C LYS A 32 -7.18 13.30 3.23
N TYR A 33 -6.80 12.93 4.44
CA TYR A 33 -5.78 13.68 5.19
C TYR A 33 -4.38 13.59 4.57
N PHE A 34 -4.14 12.61 3.71
CA PHE A 34 -2.85 12.38 3.06
C PHE A 34 -2.82 12.87 1.61
N GLY A 35 -3.96 13.07 0.99
CA GLY A 35 -4.11 13.56 -0.39
C GLY A 35 -5.42 13.13 -1.03
N ASP A 36 -5.55 13.34 -2.33
CA ASP A 36 -6.68 12.87 -3.09
C ASP A 36 -6.70 11.33 -3.15
N LEU A 37 -7.90 10.76 -3.11
CA LEU A 37 -8.05 9.32 -3.16
C LEU A 37 -7.85 8.82 -4.59
N HIS A 38 -6.94 7.87 -4.73
CA HIS A 38 -6.66 7.22 -5.99
C HIS A 38 -7.74 6.19 -6.34
N ILE A 39 -8.07 6.10 -7.62
CA ILE A 39 -8.96 5.07 -8.15
C ILE A 39 -8.09 4.01 -8.83
N HIS A 40 -8.01 2.84 -8.22
CA HIS A 40 -7.15 1.78 -8.68
C HIS A 40 -7.59 1.24 -10.06
N PRO A 41 -6.66 0.96 -11.01
CA PRO A 41 -7.01 0.42 -12.33
C PRO A 41 -7.81 -0.90 -12.30
N ALA A 42 -7.63 -1.71 -11.26
CA ALA A 42 -8.35 -2.98 -11.09
C ALA A 42 -9.76 -2.84 -10.46
N ARG A 43 -10.29 -1.62 -10.29
CA ARG A 43 -11.59 -1.34 -9.66
C ARG A 43 -12.75 -2.12 -10.29
N ASP A 44 -12.71 -2.32 -11.61
CA ASP A 44 -13.80 -2.97 -12.34
C ASP A 44 -13.96 -4.47 -11.98
N ARG A 45 -12.95 -5.05 -11.35
CA ARG A 45 -12.96 -6.45 -10.89
C ARG A 45 -13.24 -6.57 -9.40
N ASN A 46 -12.70 -5.67 -8.60
CA ASN A 46 -12.68 -5.78 -7.14
C ASN A 46 -13.17 -4.49 -6.44
N GLY A 47 -13.81 -3.57 -7.16
CA GLY A 47 -14.37 -2.35 -6.57
C GLY A 47 -15.66 -2.61 -5.81
N ILE A 48 -15.96 -1.72 -4.88
CA ILE A 48 -17.23 -1.68 -4.17
C ILE A 48 -18.14 -0.67 -4.85
N GLU A 49 -19.39 -1.06 -5.13
CA GLU A 49 -20.38 -0.17 -5.72
C GLU A 49 -20.57 1.09 -4.86
N GLY A 50 -20.54 2.26 -5.49
CA GLY A 50 -20.60 3.56 -4.80
C GLY A 50 -19.29 4.02 -4.16
N HIS A 51 -18.24 3.18 -4.15
CA HIS A 51 -16.94 3.50 -3.54
C HIS A 51 -15.78 3.13 -4.47
N PRO A 52 -15.61 3.84 -5.60
CA PRO A 52 -14.62 3.48 -6.62
C PRO A 52 -13.16 3.54 -6.13
N GLU A 53 -12.89 4.22 -5.02
CA GLU A 53 -11.57 4.33 -4.40
C GLU A 53 -11.21 3.12 -3.51
N ILE A 54 -12.17 2.21 -3.30
CA ILE A 54 -11.99 1.04 -2.43
C ILE A 54 -11.90 -0.22 -3.28
N LEU A 55 -10.86 -1.00 -3.04
CA LEU A 55 -10.76 -2.38 -3.52
C LEU A 55 -11.12 -3.34 -2.40
N TYR A 56 -11.93 -4.33 -2.72
CA TYR A 56 -12.23 -5.43 -1.83
C TYR A 56 -11.44 -6.66 -2.25
N ILE A 57 -10.57 -7.13 -1.36
CA ILE A 57 -9.75 -8.32 -1.57
C ILE A 57 -10.30 -9.41 -0.67
N ASN A 58 -10.74 -10.51 -1.27
CA ASN A 58 -11.24 -11.67 -0.56
C ASN A 58 -10.47 -12.91 -0.99
N ALA A 59 -10.02 -13.69 0.00
CA ALA A 59 -9.39 -14.98 -0.20
C ALA A 59 -10.05 -16.01 0.72
N GLY A 60 -10.67 -17.01 0.12
CA GLY A 60 -11.29 -18.12 0.83
C GLY A 60 -10.45 -19.40 0.71
N PRO A 61 -10.87 -20.50 1.40
CA PRO A 61 -10.16 -21.78 1.38
C PRO A 61 -9.91 -22.35 -0.02
N ASP A 62 -10.80 -22.04 -0.96
CA ASP A 62 -10.72 -22.53 -2.35
C ASP A 62 -10.02 -21.55 -3.30
N THR A 63 -9.49 -20.47 -2.80
CA THR A 63 -8.81 -19.44 -3.61
C THR A 63 -7.42 -19.96 -3.98
N SER A 64 -7.21 -20.24 -5.26
CA SER A 64 -5.94 -20.76 -5.77
C SER A 64 -4.85 -19.69 -5.94
N ARG A 65 -5.24 -18.41 -6.05
CA ARG A 65 -4.34 -17.27 -6.18
C ARG A 65 -4.98 -16.03 -5.58
N VAL A 66 -4.29 -15.38 -4.69
CA VAL A 66 -4.72 -14.13 -4.05
C VAL A 66 -4.00 -12.94 -4.69
N ASN A 67 -4.67 -11.82 -4.83
CA ASN A 67 -3.99 -10.58 -5.22
C ASN A 67 -3.04 -10.17 -4.09
N GLY A 68 -1.77 -10.01 -4.41
CA GLY A 68 -0.75 -9.64 -3.44
C GLY A 68 0.05 -10.82 -2.87
N ASP A 69 -0.05 -12.02 -3.44
CA ASP A 69 0.73 -13.20 -3.01
C ASP A 69 2.25 -13.01 -3.18
N ASP A 70 2.65 -12.23 -4.18
CA ASP A 70 4.05 -11.96 -4.49
C ASP A 70 4.49 -10.59 -3.96
N TRP A 71 5.80 -10.41 -3.76
CA TRP A 71 6.38 -9.11 -3.46
C TRP A 71 6.08 -8.10 -4.59
N HIS A 72 5.46 -7.01 -4.24
CA HIS A 72 5.07 -5.95 -5.18
C HIS A 72 5.11 -4.57 -4.50
N SER A 73 4.98 -3.54 -5.30
CA SER A 73 4.65 -2.20 -4.85
C SER A 73 3.33 -1.79 -5.50
N ASP A 74 2.46 -1.16 -4.72
CA ASP A 74 1.15 -0.75 -5.20
C ASP A 74 1.28 0.41 -6.21
N VAL A 75 0.67 0.20 -7.38
CA VAL A 75 0.45 1.23 -8.42
C VAL A 75 1.70 2.07 -8.78
N SER A 76 2.89 1.56 -8.52
CA SER A 76 4.16 2.25 -8.83
C SER A 76 4.38 2.48 -10.33
N CYS A 77 3.57 1.85 -11.18
CA CYS A 77 3.57 2.01 -12.63
C CYS A 77 2.81 3.28 -13.10
N ASP A 78 2.02 3.91 -12.24
CA ASP A 78 1.32 5.14 -12.60
C ASP A 78 2.29 6.30 -12.78
N GLN A 79 1.90 7.25 -13.63
CA GLN A 79 2.68 8.47 -13.84
C GLN A 79 2.77 9.32 -12.56
N GLU A 80 1.70 9.34 -11.79
CA GLU A 80 1.61 9.97 -10.48
C GLU A 80 1.16 8.92 -9.44
N PRO A 81 2.08 8.11 -8.93
CA PRO A 81 1.73 7.07 -7.96
C PRO A 81 1.15 7.66 -6.67
N PRO A 82 0.18 7.00 -6.04
CA PRO A 82 -0.35 7.45 -4.77
C PRO A 82 0.75 7.46 -3.69
N MET A 83 0.60 8.35 -2.72
CA MET A 83 1.56 8.50 -1.61
C MET A 83 1.67 7.23 -0.75
N GLY A 84 0.61 6.46 -0.65
CA GLY A 84 0.53 5.26 0.15
C GLY A 84 -0.81 4.56 0.01
N SER A 85 -0.94 3.39 0.63
CA SER A 85 -2.16 2.59 0.66
C SER A 85 -2.65 2.43 2.09
N ILE A 86 -3.98 2.39 2.26
CA ILE A 86 -4.62 2.06 3.54
C ILE A 86 -5.23 0.66 3.41
N LEU A 87 -4.63 -0.30 4.08
CA LEU A 87 -5.14 -1.66 4.15
C LEU A 87 -5.97 -1.84 5.42
N ARG A 88 -7.25 -2.13 5.25
CA ARG A 88 -8.13 -2.49 6.36
C ARG A 88 -8.47 -3.96 6.28
N ILE A 89 -8.14 -4.69 7.32
CA ILE A 89 -8.40 -6.13 7.43
C ILE A 89 -9.68 -6.33 8.25
N PHE A 90 -10.65 -7.03 7.69
CA PHE A 90 -11.93 -7.35 8.34
C PHE A 90 -11.93 -8.73 8.97
N GLU A 91 -11.30 -9.66 8.30
CA GLU A 91 -11.32 -11.06 8.67
C GLU A 91 -9.93 -11.66 8.42
N THR A 92 -9.47 -12.44 9.36
CA THR A 92 -8.20 -13.17 9.28
C THR A 92 -8.42 -14.63 9.58
N PRO A 93 -7.68 -15.54 8.96
CA PRO A 93 -7.70 -16.95 9.34
C PRO A 93 -7.12 -17.12 10.77
N ASN A 94 -7.45 -18.24 11.41
CA ASN A 94 -6.91 -18.56 12.73
C ASN A 94 -5.39 -18.75 12.74
N ASN A 95 -4.82 -19.13 11.59
CA ASN A 95 -3.38 -19.34 11.41
C ASN A 95 -2.95 -18.82 10.04
N GLY A 96 -1.83 -18.12 9.97
CA GLY A 96 -1.30 -17.56 8.72
C GLY A 96 -2.04 -16.30 8.26
N GLY A 97 -1.85 -15.93 7.00
CA GLY A 97 -2.43 -14.73 6.40
C GLY A 97 -1.72 -13.43 6.82
N ASP A 98 -0.47 -13.54 7.27
CA ASP A 98 0.32 -12.38 7.65
C ASP A 98 0.65 -11.51 6.43
N THR A 99 0.58 -10.19 6.60
CA THR A 99 1.05 -9.24 5.61
C THR A 99 2.50 -8.89 5.91
N LEU A 100 3.38 -9.12 4.93
CA LEU A 100 4.80 -8.85 5.03
C LEU A 100 5.15 -7.54 4.34
N PHE A 101 6.07 -6.79 4.92
CA PHE A 101 6.54 -5.51 4.37
C PHE A 101 8.06 -5.53 4.21
N SER A 102 8.54 -4.91 3.14
CA SER A 102 9.97 -4.73 2.89
C SER A 102 10.26 -3.28 2.51
N SER A 103 11.33 -2.72 3.07
CA SER A 103 11.74 -1.36 2.78
C SER A 103 12.55 -1.29 1.49
N MET A 104 12.00 -0.65 0.46
CA MET A 104 12.74 -0.38 -0.78
C MET A 104 13.84 0.67 -0.57
N TYR A 105 13.72 1.56 0.41
CA TYR A 105 14.81 2.45 0.80
C TYR A 105 16.01 1.65 1.30
N ALA A 106 15.79 0.73 2.24
CA ALA A 106 16.86 -0.13 2.74
C ALA A 106 17.44 -1.03 1.64
N ALA A 107 16.60 -1.56 0.75
CA ALA A 107 17.04 -2.35 -0.39
C ALA A 107 17.93 -1.53 -1.33
N TYR A 108 17.56 -0.29 -1.64
CA TYR A 108 18.38 0.61 -2.46
C TYR A 108 19.70 0.96 -1.76
N GLU A 109 19.66 1.30 -0.47
CA GLU A 109 20.85 1.65 0.30
C GLU A 109 21.85 0.48 0.45
N ALA A 110 21.37 -0.74 0.41
CA ALA A 110 22.21 -1.94 0.43
C ALA A 110 22.92 -2.22 -0.91
N LEU A 111 22.55 -1.53 -1.99
CA LEU A 111 23.22 -1.68 -3.27
C LEU A 111 24.62 -1.08 -3.26
N SER A 112 25.51 -1.67 -4.05
CA SER A 112 26.84 -1.08 -4.28
C SER A 112 26.72 0.26 -5.00
N GLU A 113 27.68 1.15 -4.76
CA GLU A 113 27.72 2.47 -5.41
C GLU A 113 27.71 2.38 -6.95
N PRO A 114 28.40 1.43 -7.62
CA PRO A 114 28.27 1.23 -9.06
C PRO A 114 26.84 0.88 -9.48
N MET A 115 26.14 0.04 -8.71
CA MET A 115 24.75 -0.34 -9.02
C MET A 115 23.78 0.83 -8.83
N LYS A 116 23.94 1.63 -7.77
CA LYS A 116 23.15 2.84 -7.55
C LYS A 116 23.31 3.81 -8.74
N ARG A 117 24.54 4.08 -9.17
CA ARG A 117 24.80 4.92 -10.35
C ARG A 117 24.19 4.37 -11.63
N PHE A 118 24.26 3.07 -11.85
CA PHE A 118 23.65 2.41 -12.99
C PHE A 118 22.12 2.62 -13.00
N LEU A 119 21.44 2.38 -11.91
CA LEU A 119 19.98 2.52 -11.79
C LEU A 119 19.53 3.97 -12.01
N VAL A 120 20.23 4.95 -11.46
CA VAL A 120 19.95 6.38 -11.67
C VAL A 120 20.08 6.75 -13.14
N HIS A 121 21.09 6.22 -13.83
CA HIS A 121 21.33 6.50 -15.26
C HIS A 121 20.17 6.01 -16.14
N PHE A 122 19.53 4.90 -15.77
CA PHE A 122 18.35 4.36 -16.47
C PHE A 122 17.03 5.06 -16.10
N GLY A 123 17.06 6.09 -15.28
CA GLY A 123 15.87 6.81 -14.86
C GLY A 123 14.93 5.99 -13.98
N CYS A 124 15.43 4.91 -13.40
CA CYS A 124 14.66 4.13 -12.40
C CYS A 124 14.38 5.00 -11.18
N LYS A 125 13.18 5.53 -11.10
CA LYS A 125 12.69 6.12 -9.85
C LYS A 125 12.33 4.99 -8.91
N VAL A 126 13.04 4.89 -7.80
CA VAL A 126 12.64 4.00 -6.70
C VAL A 126 11.49 4.68 -5.98
N ASN A 127 10.29 4.43 -6.45
CA ASN A 127 9.09 4.86 -5.75
C ASN A 127 8.74 3.77 -4.74
N THR A 128 9.01 4.03 -3.48
CA THR A 128 8.41 3.24 -2.41
C THR A 128 7.08 3.88 -2.07
N ILE A 129 6.02 3.12 -2.23
CA ILE A 129 4.70 3.51 -1.75
C ILE A 129 4.56 2.89 -0.38
N PRO A 130 4.60 3.68 0.68
CA PRO A 130 4.39 3.17 2.03
C PRO A 130 2.93 2.72 2.20
N VAL A 131 2.69 1.74 3.08
CA VAL A 131 1.36 1.23 3.43
C VAL A 131 0.96 1.76 4.81
N ILE A 132 -0.24 2.29 4.92
CA ILE A 132 -0.82 2.76 6.18
C ILE A 132 -1.83 1.74 6.71
#